data_7be62f747842c436807b29a5674dae23
#
_entry.id   7be62f747842c436807b29a5674dae23
#
_cell.length_a   1.000
_cell.length_b   1.000
_cell.length_c   1.000
_cell.angle_alpha   90.00
_cell.angle_beta   90.00
_cell.angle_gamma   90.00
#
_symmetry.space_group_name_H-M   'P 1'
#
loop_
_entity.id
_entity.type
_entity.pdbx_description
1 polymer ?
#
loop_
_entity_poly.entity_id
_entity_poly.type
_entity_poly.pdbx_seq_one_letter_code
_entity_poly.pdbx_strand_id
1 'polypeptide(L)'
;VKEIESILKLGKPTFIFLHDMWLLTGGCHYAFSCQKYYSLCNECPTINRTSVKWICKYVFKNKERLKNYSNLHLISPSHWMDDCVGKSALFHHVDRMIIPNLLNTVRFSPIDKIVARQLLQLPLNTQLILFAADSGTQNPYKGWPLLKKALGRMSGSNMAIVVLGNFLCPDEISSFPFASYSMGKISDEYSLTLLYNAVDVYVTSSLAESFGQTIIEAQACGTIPVGFDLGGIPDIIEHEKTGYLAREKDIEDLKDGILWALSHSEDEAIKKNMIDSVSNKFSYKIVTEQHMRKWNMIK
;
A
#
# COMPACT_ATOMS: atom_id res chain seq x y z
N VAL A 1 -21.45 -3.80 11.05
CA VAL A 1 -21.99 -2.57 11.67
C VAL A 1 -22.60 -2.86 13.03
N LYS A 2 -23.45 -3.90 13.16
CA LYS A 2 -24.08 -4.27 14.45
C LYS A 2 -23.06 -4.63 15.51
N GLU A 3 -22.03 -5.36 15.15
CA GLU A 3 -20.93 -5.76 16.05
C GLU A 3 -20.17 -4.52 16.58
N ILE A 4 -19.85 -3.57 15.70
CA ILE A 4 -19.22 -2.30 16.10
C ILE A 4 -20.12 -1.54 17.06
N GLU A 5 -21.40 -1.43 16.73
CA GLU A 5 -22.38 -0.76 17.58
C GLU A 5 -22.51 -1.42 18.96
N SER A 6 -22.46 -2.76 19.03
CA SER A 6 -22.51 -3.50 20.30
C SER A 6 -21.27 -3.20 21.18
N ILE A 7 -20.10 -3.04 20.58
CA ILE A 7 -18.87 -2.64 21.30
C ILE A 7 -19.01 -1.20 21.81
N LEU A 8 -19.47 -0.28 20.97
CA LEU A 8 -19.66 1.13 21.36
C LEU A 8 -20.65 1.31 22.50
N LYS A 9 -21.71 0.47 22.57
CA LYS A 9 -22.68 0.45 23.68
C LYS A 9 -22.09 0.09 25.03
N LEU A 10 -20.88 -0.47 25.09
CA LEU A 10 -20.17 -0.72 26.36
C LEU A 10 -19.64 0.56 27.00
N GLY A 11 -19.70 1.70 26.31
CA GLY A 11 -19.28 3.01 26.83
C GLY A 11 -17.78 3.17 27.00
N LYS A 12 -16.96 2.20 26.53
CA LYS A 12 -15.51 2.28 26.58
C LYS A 12 -14.97 2.99 25.34
N PRO A 13 -13.86 3.77 25.43
CA PRO A 13 -13.19 4.33 24.27
C PRO A 13 -12.91 3.22 23.24
N THR A 14 -13.38 3.41 22.03
CA THR A 14 -13.31 2.42 20.95
C THR A 14 -12.59 3.02 19.76
N PHE A 15 -11.44 2.43 19.41
CA PHE A 15 -10.61 2.87 18.30
C PHE A 15 -10.82 1.97 17.10
N ILE A 16 -11.14 2.55 15.95
CA ILE A 16 -11.22 1.83 14.67
C ILE A 16 -10.07 2.30 13.79
N PHE A 17 -9.21 1.35 13.42
CA PHE A 17 -8.13 1.57 12.48
C PHE A 17 -8.63 1.38 11.05
N LEU A 18 -8.42 2.38 10.18
CA LEU A 18 -8.95 2.40 8.83
C LEU A 18 -7.95 1.84 7.82
N HIS A 19 -8.00 0.54 7.56
CA HIS A 19 -7.16 -0.08 6.53
C HIS A 19 -7.67 0.17 5.11
N ASP A 20 -8.94 0.56 4.96
CA ASP A 20 -9.60 0.92 3.71
C ASP A 20 -10.77 1.88 3.95
N MET A 21 -11.48 2.25 2.89
CA MET A 21 -12.61 3.19 2.95
C MET A 21 -13.95 2.51 3.29
N TRP A 22 -13.99 1.21 3.62
CA TRP A 22 -15.25 0.50 3.81
C TRP A 22 -16.15 1.18 4.86
N LEU A 23 -15.58 1.65 5.96
CA LEU A 23 -16.35 2.33 7.01
C LEU A 23 -17.01 3.62 6.48
N LEU A 24 -16.34 4.34 5.59
CA LEU A 24 -16.74 5.65 5.08
C LEU A 24 -17.76 5.57 3.95
N THR A 25 -17.92 4.41 3.31
CA THR A 25 -18.65 4.23 2.06
C THR A 25 -19.89 3.33 2.22
N GLY A 26 -20.66 3.18 1.16
CA GLY A 26 -21.77 2.23 1.06
C GLY A 26 -21.33 0.77 0.80
N GLY A 27 -20.03 0.47 0.91
CA GLY A 27 -19.50 -0.89 0.73
C GLY A 27 -18.20 -0.99 -0.07
N CYS A 28 -17.74 0.10 -0.69
CA CYS A 28 -16.47 0.11 -1.40
C CYS A 28 -15.30 0.08 -0.43
N HIS A 29 -14.26 -0.73 -0.72
CA HIS A 29 -12.97 -0.65 -0.04
C HIS A 29 -12.16 0.57 -0.50
N TYR A 30 -12.32 0.98 -1.76
CA TYR A 30 -11.79 2.23 -2.31
C TYR A 30 -12.82 2.88 -3.21
N ALA A 31 -13.01 4.19 -3.04
CA ALA A 31 -14.00 4.96 -3.80
C ALA A 31 -13.47 5.46 -5.16
N PHE A 32 -12.15 5.45 -5.37
CA PHE A 32 -11.49 6.05 -6.53
C PHE A 32 -11.97 7.49 -6.78
N SER A 33 -12.48 7.78 -7.98
CA SER A 33 -13.04 9.09 -8.33
C SER A 33 -14.48 9.31 -7.80
N CYS A 34 -15.10 8.33 -7.15
CA CYS A 34 -16.47 8.45 -6.64
C CYS A 34 -16.50 9.29 -5.36
N GLN A 35 -17.20 10.41 -5.38
CA GLN A 35 -17.35 11.34 -4.24
C GLN A 35 -18.67 11.17 -3.49
N LYS A 36 -19.48 10.14 -3.79
CA LYS A 36 -20.82 9.99 -3.18
C LYS A 36 -20.79 9.82 -1.67
N TYR A 37 -19.70 9.33 -1.10
CA TYR A 37 -19.57 9.21 0.36
C TYR A 37 -19.43 10.58 1.07
N TYR A 38 -19.22 11.69 0.32
CA TYR A 38 -19.27 13.05 0.86
C TYR A 38 -20.68 13.49 1.26
N SER A 39 -21.70 12.81 0.74
CA SER A 39 -23.11 13.13 1.03
C SER A 39 -23.92 11.87 1.29
N LEU A 40 -24.16 11.04 0.29
CA LEU A 40 -24.94 9.82 0.39
C LEU A 40 -24.50 8.82 -0.69
N CYS A 41 -24.03 7.65 -0.28
CA CYS A 41 -23.78 6.54 -1.21
C CYS A 41 -25.10 5.95 -1.72
N ASN A 42 -25.53 6.42 -2.87
CA ASN A 42 -26.67 5.89 -3.62
C ASN A 42 -26.24 5.63 -5.07
N GLU A 43 -26.99 4.85 -5.83
CA GLU A 43 -26.74 4.60 -7.27
C GLU A 43 -25.25 4.35 -7.56
N CYS A 44 -24.66 3.37 -6.88
CA CYS A 44 -23.25 3.09 -6.92
C CYS A 44 -22.76 2.86 -8.37
N PRO A 45 -21.74 3.58 -8.84
CA PRO A 45 -21.24 3.43 -10.23
C PRO A 45 -20.54 2.09 -10.45
N THR A 46 -20.04 1.45 -9.39
CA THR A 46 -19.35 0.15 -9.48
C THR A 46 -20.31 -1.04 -9.43
N ILE A 47 -21.58 -0.82 -9.10
CA ILE A 47 -22.61 -1.87 -9.11
C ILE A 47 -23.33 -1.86 -10.46
N ASN A 48 -23.01 -2.84 -11.31
CA ASN A 48 -23.59 -2.95 -12.66
C ASN A 48 -25.08 -3.38 -12.66
N ARG A 49 -25.54 -4.09 -11.62
CA ARG A 49 -26.94 -4.56 -11.51
C ARG A 49 -27.82 -3.49 -10.87
N THR A 50 -28.71 -2.88 -11.64
CA THR A 50 -29.64 -1.83 -11.17
C THR A 50 -30.50 -2.28 -10.00
N SER A 51 -30.94 -3.54 -9.99
CA SER A 51 -31.79 -4.13 -8.95
C SER A 51 -31.19 -4.18 -7.56
N VAL A 52 -29.86 -4.07 -7.44
CA VAL A 52 -29.14 -4.13 -6.14
C VAL A 52 -28.41 -2.83 -5.77
N LYS A 53 -28.55 -1.77 -6.58
CA LYS A 53 -27.93 -0.46 -6.29
C LYS A 53 -28.42 0.17 -4.98
N TRP A 54 -29.60 -0.16 -4.53
CA TRP A 54 -30.16 0.31 -3.25
C TRP A 54 -29.37 -0.19 -2.03
N ILE A 55 -28.63 -1.30 -2.17
CA ILE A 55 -27.85 -1.90 -1.08
C ILE A 55 -26.81 -0.92 -0.56
N CYS A 56 -26.11 -0.19 -1.45
CA CYS A 56 -25.09 0.78 -1.02
C CYS A 56 -25.67 1.91 -0.16
N LYS A 57 -26.88 2.40 -0.50
CA LYS A 57 -27.62 3.37 0.30
C LYS A 57 -28.03 2.80 1.66
N TYR A 58 -28.52 1.57 1.68
CA TYR A 58 -28.91 0.88 2.91
C TYR A 58 -27.72 0.68 3.84
N VAL A 59 -26.58 0.18 3.31
CA VAL A 59 -25.35 -0.03 4.08
C VAL A 59 -24.82 1.29 4.62
N PHE A 60 -24.78 2.35 3.79
CA PHE A 60 -24.33 3.68 4.20
C PHE A 60 -25.19 4.23 5.35
N LYS A 61 -26.52 4.19 5.22
CA LYS A 61 -27.44 4.63 6.27
C LYS A 61 -27.33 3.81 7.56
N ASN A 62 -27.04 2.52 7.46
CA ASN A 62 -26.81 1.69 8.65
C ASN A 62 -25.55 2.09 9.42
N LYS A 63 -24.53 2.64 8.74
CA LYS A 63 -23.32 3.16 9.39
C LYS A 63 -23.55 4.52 10.05
N GLU A 64 -24.55 5.28 9.59
CA GLU A 64 -24.88 6.60 10.09
C GLU A 64 -25.11 6.62 11.61
N ARG A 65 -25.66 5.53 12.18
CA ARG A 65 -25.88 5.42 13.62
C ARG A 65 -24.58 5.45 14.46
N LEU A 66 -23.45 5.01 13.88
CA LEU A 66 -22.18 4.95 14.57
C LEU A 66 -21.61 6.35 14.87
N LYS A 67 -21.95 7.36 14.07
CA LYS A 67 -21.47 8.73 14.24
C LYS A 67 -21.90 9.39 15.54
N ASN A 68 -22.95 8.87 16.18
CA ASN A 68 -23.55 9.48 17.39
C ASN A 68 -22.86 9.00 18.68
N TYR A 69 -21.92 8.05 18.59
CA TYR A 69 -21.19 7.55 19.75
C TYR A 69 -19.96 8.42 20.03
N SER A 70 -19.97 9.13 21.17
CA SER A 70 -18.86 10.01 21.58
C SER A 70 -17.58 9.26 21.96
N ASN A 71 -17.70 7.95 22.21
CA ASN A 71 -16.57 7.05 22.50
C ASN A 71 -15.97 6.37 21.27
N LEU A 72 -16.39 6.78 20.05
CA LEU A 72 -15.79 6.32 18.80
C LEU A 72 -14.63 7.24 18.41
N HIS A 73 -13.48 6.64 18.13
CA HIS A 73 -12.28 7.32 17.66
C HIS A 73 -11.77 6.61 16.39
N LEU A 74 -11.37 7.38 15.39
CA LEU A 74 -10.86 6.82 14.13
C LEU A 74 -9.34 7.03 14.02
N ILE A 75 -8.64 5.99 13.58
CA ILE A 75 -7.20 6.05 13.29
C ILE A 75 -7.00 5.83 11.80
N SER A 76 -6.42 6.81 11.14
CA SER A 76 -6.05 6.78 9.73
C SER A 76 -4.58 6.41 9.58
N PRO A 77 -4.19 5.49 8.70
CA PRO A 77 -2.79 5.13 8.50
C PRO A 77 -1.99 6.17 7.71
N SER A 78 -2.66 7.13 7.08
CA SER A 78 -2.06 8.14 6.21
C SER A 78 -2.86 9.44 6.20
N HIS A 79 -2.24 10.52 5.75
CA HIS A 79 -2.91 11.81 5.52
C HIS A 79 -4.04 11.69 4.51
N TRP A 80 -3.83 10.91 3.44
CA TRP A 80 -4.89 10.65 2.45
C TRP A 80 -6.14 10.00 3.08
N MET A 81 -5.98 9.01 3.94
CA MET A 81 -7.12 8.36 4.60
C MET A 81 -7.79 9.31 5.59
N ASP A 82 -7.02 10.15 6.31
CA ASP A 82 -7.58 11.17 7.20
C ASP A 82 -8.38 12.22 6.43
N ASP A 83 -7.91 12.65 5.27
CA ASP A 83 -8.63 13.50 4.34
C ASP A 83 -9.94 12.85 3.88
N CYS A 84 -9.93 11.56 3.60
CA CYS A 84 -11.15 10.81 3.26
C CYS A 84 -12.15 10.82 4.41
N VAL A 85 -11.70 10.66 5.65
CA VAL A 85 -12.57 10.79 6.84
C VAL A 85 -13.13 12.21 6.94
N GLY A 86 -12.27 13.23 6.79
CA GLY A 86 -12.68 14.63 6.85
C GLY A 86 -13.72 15.03 5.81
N LYS A 87 -13.74 14.36 4.67
CA LYS A 87 -14.73 14.55 3.59
C LYS A 87 -15.97 13.68 3.73
N SER A 88 -15.97 12.69 4.64
CA SER A 88 -17.08 11.75 4.81
C SER A 88 -18.29 12.39 5.47
N ALA A 89 -19.47 12.27 4.87
CA ALA A 89 -20.73 12.69 5.50
C ALA A 89 -21.03 11.93 6.80
N LEU A 90 -20.44 10.77 7.00
CA LEU A 90 -20.68 9.95 8.20
C LEU A 90 -19.78 10.37 9.37
N PHE A 91 -18.49 10.67 9.12
CA PHE A 91 -17.49 10.69 10.18
C PHE A 91 -16.60 11.95 10.23
N HIS A 92 -16.87 12.99 9.42
CA HIS A 92 -16.04 14.22 9.40
C HIS A 92 -15.91 14.91 10.78
N HIS A 93 -16.87 14.72 11.68
CA HIS A 93 -16.91 15.31 13.03
C HIS A 93 -16.44 14.36 14.13
N VAL A 94 -16.15 13.11 13.81
CA VAL A 94 -15.66 12.12 14.79
C VAL A 94 -14.18 12.42 15.10
N ASP A 95 -13.81 12.25 16.38
CA ASP A 95 -12.42 12.37 16.81
C ASP A 95 -11.54 11.40 16.01
N ARG A 96 -10.51 11.96 15.38
CA ARG A 96 -9.63 11.20 14.48
C ARG A 96 -8.17 11.61 14.63
N MET A 97 -7.30 10.74 14.20
CA MET A 97 -5.86 10.94 14.23
C MET A 97 -5.17 10.12 13.13
N ILE A 98 -3.97 10.55 12.80
CA ILE A 98 -3.08 9.82 11.90
C ILE A 98 -2.08 9.05 12.76
N ILE A 99 -2.10 7.72 12.67
CA ILE A 99 -1.07 6.83 13.19
C ILE A 99 -0.77 5.82 12.09
N PRO A 100 0.47 5.77 11.56
CA PRO A 100 0.81 4.88 10.46
C PRO A 100 0.81 3.41 10.91
N ASN A 101 0.84 2.50 9.95
CA ASN A 101 1.13 1.10 10.23
C ASN A 101 2.56 0.98 10.78
N LEU A 102 2.76 -0.05 11.60
CA LEU A 102 4.07 -0.36 12.16
C LEU A 102 4.79 -1.45 11.34
N LEU A 103 6.11 -1.48 11.47
CA LEU A 103 6.96 -2.50 10.90
C LEU A 103 7.92 -3.07 11.94
N ASN A 104 8.16 -4.38 11.86
CA ASN A 104 9.24 -5.03 12.58
C ASN A 104 10.59 -4.76 11.90
N THR A 105 11.23 -3.66 12.26
CA THR A 105 12.52 -3.23 11.66
C THR A 105 13.71 -4.11 12.07
N VAL A 106 13.54 -5.03 13.00
CA VAL A 106 14.53 -6.08 13.28
C VAL A 106 14.41 -7.23 12.28
N ARG A 107 13.19 -7.55 11.89
CA ARG A 107 12.92 -8.57 10.89
C ARG A 107 13.23 -8.09 9.49
N PHE A 108 12.60 -6.98 9.08
CA PHE A 108 12.87 -6.32 7.81
C PHE A 108 14.09 -5.42 7.96
N SER A 109 15.23 -5.91 7.56
CA SER A 109 16.54 -5.24 7.67
C SER A 109 17.46 -5.68 6.53
N PRO A 110 18.52 -4.93 6.24
CA PRO A 110 19.46 -5.28 5.19
C PRO A 110 20.13 -6.64 5.41
N ILE A 111 20.19 -7.44 4.36
CA ILE A 111 20.91 -8.71 4.24
C ILE A 111 21.77 -8.61 2.99
N ASP A 112 22.88 -9.33 2.95
CA ASP A 112 23.73 -9.39 1.76
C ASP A 112 22.93 -9.85 0.53
N LYS A 113 22.92 -9.03 -0.51
CA LYS A 113 22.14 -9.24 -1.74
C LYS A 113 22.55 -10.53 -2.47
N ILE A 114 23.83 -10.86 -2.48
CA ILE A 114 24.33 -12.07 -3.16
C ILE A 114 23.83 -13.30 -2.43
N VAL A 115 23.90 -13.29 -1.10
CA VAL A 115 23.38 -14.40 -0.27
C VAL A 115 21.87 -14.54 -0.48
N ALA A 116 21.11 -13.45 -0.46
CA ALA A 116 19.66 -13.48 -0.70
C ALA A 116 19.31 -14.07 -2.08
N ARG A 117 20.03 -13.65 -3.14
CA ARG A 117 19.85 -14.17 -4.49
C ARG A 117 20.18 -15.65 -4.61
N GLN A 118 21.26 -16.11 -3.98
CA GLN A 118 21.65 -17.52 -3.98
C GLN A 118 20.59 -18.40 -3.33
N LEU A 119 20.07 -17.98 -2.17
CA LEU A 119 19.04 -18.70 -1.43
C LEU A 119 17.72 -18.78 -2.23
N LEU A 120 17.39 -17.75 -2.98
CA LEU A 120 16.18 -17.68 -3.81
C LEU A 120 16.38 -18.18 -5.25
N GLN A 121 17.60 -18.65 -5.60
CA GLN A 121 17.96 -19.12 -6.94
C GLN A 121 17.71 -18.05 -8.02
N LEU A 122 17.95 -16.77 -7.68
CA LEU A 122 17.84 -15.64 -8.59
C LEU A 122 19.20 -15.29 -9.22
N PRO A 123 19.23 -14.69 -10.43
CA PRO A 123 20.48 -14.36 -11.10
C PRO A 123 21.30 -13.31 -10.32
N LEU A 124 22.63 -13.51 -10.24
CA LEU A 124 23.51 -12.67 -9.45
C LEU A 124 23.81 -11.33 -10.12
N ASN A 125 23.91 -11.29 -11.44
CA ASN A 125 24.40 -10.14 -12.21
C ASN A 125 23.31 -9.43 -13.04
N THR A 126 22.02 -9.71 -12.76
CA THR A 126 20.87 -9.11 -13.45
C THR A 126 20.20 -8.11 -12.56
N GLN A 127 19.77 -6.97 -13.09
CA GLN A 127 18.94 -6.02 -12.37
C GLN A 127 17.52 -6.58 -12.19
N LEU A 128 17.06 -6.67 -10.95
CA LEU A 128 15.80 -7.33 -10.59
C LEU A 128 14.76 -6.30 -10.15
N ILE A 129 13.62 -6.29 -10.84
CA ILE A 129 12.46 -5.43 -10.56
C ILE A 129 11.39 -6.29 -9.91
N LEU A 130 11.01 -6.02 -8.68
CA LEU A 130 9.95 -6.75 -7.96
C LEU A 130 8.60 -6.07 -8.14
N PHE A 131 7.61 -6.85 -8.52
CA PHE A 131 6.18 -6.52 -8.39
C PHE A 131 5.52 -7.50 -7.42
N ALA A 132 4.81 -6.98 -6.42
CA ALA A 132 4.13 -7.80 -5.42
C ALA A 132 2.64 -7.47 -5.38
N ALA A 133 1.80 -8.50 -5.50
CA ALA A 133 0.35 -8.36 -5.37
C ALA A 133 -0.29 -9.64 -4.84
N ASP A 134 -1.05 -9.54 -3.76
CA ASP A 134 -1.98 -10.61 -3.39
C ASP A 134 -3.01 -10.76 -4.51
N SER A 135 -3.33 -11.96 -4.94
CA SER A 135 -4.09 -12.26 -6.16
C SER A 135 -3.37 -11.89 -7.48
N GLY A 136 -2.07 -11.59 -7.42
CA GLY A 136 -1.22 -11.37 -8.60
C GLY A 136 -1.72 -10.24 -9.49
N THR A 137 -1.59 -10.42 -10.81
CA THR A 137 -1.92 -9.42 -11.82
C THR A 137 -3.40 -9.21 -12.05
N GLN A 138 -4.26 -10.04 -11.49
CA GLN A 138 -5.72 -9.91 -11.62
C GLN A 138 -6.33 -8.92 -10.60
N ASN A 139 -5.56 -8.47 -9.61
CA ASN A 139 -6.05 -7.50 -8.64
C ASN A 139 -6.20 -6.11 -9.30
N PRO A 140 -7.44 -5.59 -9.48
CA PRO A 140 -7.67 -4.35 -10.21
C PRO A 140 -7.10 -3.12 -9.48
N TYR A 141 -6.86 -3.22 -8.16
CA TYR A 141 -6.29 -2.12 -7.37
C TYR A 141 -4.78 -1.98 -7.54
N LYS A 142 -4.08 -3.04 -7.97
CA LYS A 142 -2.61 -3.08 -8.04
C LYS A 142 -2.01 -2.58 -9.35
N GLY A 143 -2.86 -2.19 -10.33
CA GLY A 143 -2.45 -1.46 -11.53
C GLY A 143 -1.50 -2.21 -12.48
N TRP A 144 -1.49 -3.55 -12.43
CA TRP A 144 -0.66 -4.38 -13.31
C TRP A 144 -0.66 -3.95 -14.78
N PRO A 145 -1.81 -3.60 -15.41
CA PRO A 145 -1.81 -3.16 -16.80
C PRO A 145 -0.97 -1.92 -17.07
N LEU A 146 -0.80 -1.02 -16.09
CA LEU A 146 0.04 0.18 -16.23
C LEU A 146 1.52 -0.21 -16.12
N LEU A 147 1.87 -1.03 -15.14
CA LEU A 147 3.24 -1.53 -14.99
C LEU A 147 3.66 -2.32 -16.23
N LYS A 148 2.82 -3.22 -16.73
CA LYS A 148 3.08 -3.99 -17.97
C LYS A 148 3.41 -3.06 -19.14
N LYS A 149 2.66 -1.97 -19.30
CA LYS A 149 2.93 -1.00 -20.36
C LYS A 149 4.24 -0.24 -20.14
N ALA A 150 4.57 0.14 -18.90
CA ALA A 150 5.83 0.80 -18.58
C ALA A 150 7.02 -0.12 -18.88
N LEU A 151 6.97 -1.36 -18.40
CA LEU A 151 8.00 -2.38 -18.64
C LEU A 151 8.18 -2.71 -20.14
N GLY A 152 7.07 -2.76 -20.91
CA GLY A 152 7.11 -2.98 -22.36
C GLY A 152 7.75 -1.85 -23.16
N ARG A 153 7.94 -0.68 -22.56
CA ARG A 153 8.67 0.47 -23.14
C ARG A 153 10.13 0.56 -22.71
N MET A 154 10.55 -0.32 -21.81
CA MET A 154 11.95 -0.41 -21.39
C MET A 154 12.71 -1.29 -22.37
N SER A 155 13.98 -0.94 -22.61
CA SER A 155 14.90 -1.71 -23.42
C SER A 155 16.18 -1.98 -22.60
N GLY A 156 16.66 -3.21 -22.63
CA GLY A 156 17.89 -3.61 -21.95
C GLY A 156 17.96 -5.12 -21.79
N SER A 157 19.13 -5.70 -21.99
CA SER A 157 19.33 -7.17 -21.93
C SER A 157 19.67 -7.67 -20.52
N ASN A 158 19.93 -6.77 -19.56
CA ASN A 158 20.41 -7.14 -18.22
C ASN A 158 19.37 -6.82 -17.13
N MET A 159 18.07 -6.94 -17.45
CA MET A 159 16.98 -6.74 -16.50
C MET A 159 16.10 -7.98 -16.45
N ALA A 160 15.45 -8.18 -15.30
CA ALA A 160 14.41 -9.19 -15.14
C ALA A 160 13.32 -8.70 -14.19
N ILE A 161 12.09 -9.17 -14.38
CA ILE A 161 11.00 -8.95 -13.44
C ILE A 161 10.86 -10.15 -12.50
N VAL A 162 10.72 -9.88 -11.22
CA VAL A 162 10.35 -10.85 -10.18
C VAL A 162 8.92 -10.57 -9.75
N VAL A 163 8.07 -11.59 -9.79
CA VAL A 163 6.65 -11.43 -9.44
C VAL A 163 6.31 -12.27 -8.22
N LEU A 164 5.81 -11.60 -7.19
CA LEU A 164 5.31 -12.20 -5.96
C LEU A 164 3.78 -12.19 -5.95
N GLY A 165 3.16 -13.33 -5.68
CA GLY A 165 1.71 -13.51 -5.57
C GLY A 165 1.17 -14.63 -6.47
N ASN A 166 -0.14 -14.83 -6.43
CA ASN A 166 -0.80 -15.80 -7.28
C ASN A 166 -0.76 -15.36 -8.76
N PHE A 167 -0.63 -16.33 -9.70
CA PHE A 167 0.07 -16.22 -10.94
C PHE A 167 -0.65 -15.67 -12.13
N LEU A 168 0.19 -15.13 -12.91
CA LEU A 168 0.13 -14.80 -14.34
C LEU A 168 -0.16 -15.99 -15.21
N CYS A 169 -0.92 -15.75 -16.26
CA CYS A 169 -0.92 -16.60 -17.45
C CYS A 169 0.51 -16.67 -18.01
N PRO A 170 1.04 -17.83 -18.35
CA PRO A 170 2.37 -17.95 -18.98
C PRO A 170 2.57 -17.02 -20.18
N ASP A 171 1.50 -16.77 -20.94
CA ASP A 171 1.49 -15.88 -22.11
C ASP A 171 1.72 -14.39 -21.74
N GLU A 172 1.39 -13.98 -20.52
CA GLU A 172 1.67 -12.61 -20.08
C GLU A 172 3.14 -12.38 -19.77
N ILE A 173 3.80 -13.42 -19.25
CA ILE A 173 5.23 -13.40 -18.90
C ILE A 173 6.09 -13.36 -20.15
N SER A 174 5.73 -14.16 -21.17
CA SER A 174 6.46 -14.23 -22.44
C SER A 174 6.39 -12.94 -23.27
N SER A 175 5.52 -11.99 -22.87
CA SER A 175 5.35 -10.69 -23.58
C SER A 175 6.39 -9.62 -23.17
N PHE A 176 7.24 -9.88 -22.17
CA PHE A 176 8.27 -8.92 -21.78
C PHE A 176 9.55 -9.07 -22.59
N PRO A 177 10.28 -7.98 -22.84
CA PRO A 177 11.56 -8.02 -23.55
C PRO A 177 12.71 -8.60 -22.71
N PHE A 178 12.46 -9.01 -21.46
CA PHE A 178 13.43 -9.54 -20.51
C PHE A 178 12.88 -10.71 -19.70
N ALA A 179 13.77 -11.44 -19.00
CA ALA A 179 13.42 -12.59 -18.21
C ALA A 179 12.44 -12.27 -17.07
N SER A 180 11.67 -13.29 -16.66
CA SER A 180 10.74 -13.18 -15.55
C SER A 180 10.87 -14.37 -14.60
N TYR A 181 10.78 -14.09 -13.30
CA TYR A 181 10.86 -15.06 -12.22
C TYR A 181 9.61 -14.98 -11.36
N SER A 182 9.01 -16.13 -11.10
CA SER A 182 7.85 -16.23 -10.25
C SER A 182 8.21 -16.77 -8.88
N MET A 183 7.86 -16.04 -7.85
CA MET A 183 8.06 -16.48 -6.47
C MET A 183 6.83 -17.13 -5.85
N GLY A 184 5.71 -17.19 -6.58
CA GLY A 184 4.46 -17.69 -6.00
C GLY A 184 4.00 -16.86 -4.81
N LYS A 185 3.22 -17.49 -3.91
CA LYS A 185 2.77 -16.83 -2.68
C LYS A 185 3.78 -17.09 -1.57
N ILE A 186 4.34 -16.02 -1.02
CA ILE A 186 5.15 -16.04 0.20
C ILE A 186 4.30 -15.49 1.34
N SER A 187 4.21 -16.21 2.47
CA SER A 187 3.38 -15.84 3.61
C SER A 187 4.17 -15.63 4.90
N ASP A 188 5.46 -15.95 4.90
CA ASP A 188 6.33 -15.74 6.05
C ASP A 188 7.26 -14.53 5.84
N GLU A 189 7.51 -13.80 6.93
CA GLU A 189 8.31 -12.59 6.91
C GLU A 189 9.80 -12.83 6.57
N TYR A 190 10.33 -14.02 6.83
CA TYR A 190 11.75 -14.32 6.55
C TYR A 190 11.99 -14.40 5.05
N SER A 191 11.15 -15.17 4.34
CA SER A 191 11.23 -15.30 2.89
C SER A 191 10.92 -13.98 2.20
N LEU A 192 9.98 -13.17 2.73
CA LEU A 192 9.72 -11.82 2.22
C LEU A 192 10.94 -10.90 2.41
N THR A 193 11.58 -10.93 3.57
CA THR A 193 12.80 -10.15 3.82
C THR A 193 13.91 -10.53 2.85
N LEU A 194 14.12 -11.84 2.62
CA LEU A 194 15.09 -12.30 1.64
C LEU A 194 14.75 -11.78 0.22
N LEU A 195 13.49 -11.83 -0.16
CA LEU A 195 13.05 -11.37 -1.47
C LEU A 195 13.29 -9.86 -1.66
N TYR A 196 12.93 -9.03 -0.68
CA TYR A 196 13.22 -7.60 -0.77
C TYR A 196 14.73 -7.32 -0.88
N ASN A 197 15.57 -8.03 -0.12
CA ASN A 197 17.03 -7.86 -0.20
C ASN A 197 17.64 -8.40 -1.52
N ALA A 198 16.98 -9.34 -2.20
CA ALA A 198 17.47 -9.92 -3.44
C ALA A 198 17.26 -9.02 -4.67
N VAL A 199 16.29 -8.10 -4.62
CA VAL A 199 15.92 -7.27 -5.76
C VAL A 199 16.52 -5.86 -5.67
N ASP A 200 16.59 -5.18 -6.80
CA ASP A 200 17.16 -3.83 -6.87
C ASP A 200 16.09 -2.75 -6.70
N VAL A 201 14.90 -3.01 -7.24
CA VAL A 201 13.78 -2.06 -7.23
C VAL A 201 12.49 -2.79 -6.88
N TYR A 202 11.69 -2.19 -6.01
CA TYR A 202 10.31 -2.59 -5.76
C TYR A 202 9.35 -1.62 -6.44
N VAL A 203 8.43 -2.13 -7.26
CA VAL A 203 7.45 -1.28 -7.96
C VAL A 203 6.04 -1.56 -7.45
N THR A 204 5.37 -0.50 -7.00
CA THR A 204 3.93 -0.52 -6.75
C THR A 204 3.22 0.39 -7.75
N SER A 205 2.46 -0.20 -8.66
CA SER A 205 1.61 0.54 -9.61
C SER A 205 0.16 0.66 -9.13
N SER A 206 -0.04 0.57 -7.80
CA SER A 206 -1.37 0.60 -7.18
C SER A 206 -2.18 1.81 -7.62
N LEU A 207 -3.47 1.59 -7.90
CA LEU A 207 -4.45 2.63 -8.27
C LEU A 207 -5.21 3.15 -7.03
N ALA A 208 -5.05 2.49 -5.90
CA ALA A 208 -5.54 2.89 -4.59
C ALA A 208 -4.69 2.21 -3.53
N GLU A 209 -4.21 2.98 -2.58
CA GLU A 209 -3.40 2.49 -1.47
C GLU A 209 -3.68 3.33 -0.22
N SER A 210 -4.13 2.69 0.85
CA SER A 210 -4.43 3.39 2.10
C SER A 210 -3.18 3.78 2.87
N PHE A 211 -2.12 2.98 2.74
CA PHE A 211 -0.83 3.22 3.38
C PHE A 211 0.32 2.82 2.46
N GLY A 212 0.60 1.53 2.29
CA GLY A 212 1.72 1.00 1.51
C GLY A 212 2.67 0.16 2.35
N GLN A 213 2.13 -0.84 3.06
CA GLN A 213 2.92 -1.73 3.93
C GLN A 213 4.14 -2.31 3.22
N THR A 214 3.96 -2.80 1.99
CA THR A 214 5.03 -3.40 1.18
C THR A 214 6.13 -2.40 0.79
N ILE A 215 5.82 -1.10 0.78
CA ILE A 215 6.80 -0.03 0.50
C ILE A 215 7.75 0.12 1.69
N ILE A 216 7.22 0.19 2.92
CA ILE A 216 8.07 0.30 4.11
C ILE A 216 8.88 -0.97 4.35
N GLU A 217 8.39 -2.14 3.98
CA GLU A 217 9.10 -3.42 4.00
C GLU A 217 10.31 -3.39 3.05
N ALA A 218 10.10 -2.95 1.80
CA ALA A 218 11.16 -2.79 0.80
C ALA A 218 12.22 -1.77 1.26
N GLN A 219 11.79 -0.58 1.71
CA GLN A 219 12.70 0.47 2.20
C GLN A 219 13.54 0.00 3.41
N ALA A 220 12.93 -0.74 4.35
CA ALA A 220 13.63 -1.29 5.51
C ALA A 220 14.74 -2.27 5.12
N CYS A 221 14.58 -2.97 3.99
CA CYS A 221 15.59 -3.87 3.42
C CYS A 221 16.60 -3.14 2.51
N GLY A 222 16.47 -1.84 2.30
CA GLY A 222 17.36 -1.06 1.42
C GLY A 222 17.01 -1.14 -0.07
N THR A 223 15.82 -1.65 -0.42
CA THR A 223 15.33 -1.75 -1.80
C THR A 223 14.53 -0.51 -2.18
N ILE A 224 14.91 0.14 -3.26
CA ILE A 224 14.31 1.41 -3.69
C ILE A 224 12.89 1.19 -4.20
N PRO A 225 11.85 1.80 -3.57
CA PRO A 225 10.50 1.73 -4.06
C PRO A 225 10.22 2.77 -5.14
N VAL A 226 9.40 2.37 -6.11
CA VAL A 226 8.80 3.25 -7.11
C VAL A 226 7.29 3.11 -7.05
N GLY A 227 6.57 4.21 -6.92
CA GLY A 227 5.11 4.19 -6.85
C GLY A 227 4.48 5.43 -7.44
N PHE A 228 3.17 5.40 -7.69
CA PHE A 228 2.44 6.61 -8.08
C PHE A 228 2.24 7.55 -6.89
N ASP A 229 2.25 8.86 -7.16
CA ASP A 229 1.90 9.91 -6.21
C ASP A 229 0.37 9.89 -5.97
N LEU A 230 -0.07 8.92 -5.17
CA LEU A 230 -1.47 8.75 -4.80
C LEU A 230 -1.66 8.02 -3.46
N GLY A 231 -2.81 8.24 -2.85
CA GLY A 231 -3.17 7.57 -1.60
C GLY A 231 -2.18 7.85 -0.48
N GLY A 232 -1.82 6.81 0.29
CA GLY A 232 -0.84 6.88 1.37
C GLY A 232 0.62 6.76 0.93
N ILE A 233 0.90 6.56 -0.37
CA ILE A 233 2.28 6.36 -0.87
C ILE A 233 3.16 7.58 -0.61
N PRO A 234 2.71 8.84 -0.80
CA PRO A 234 3.51 10.05 -0.52
C PRO A 234 3.87 10.25 0.96
N ASP A 235 3.17 9.59 1.89
CA ASP A 235 3.53 9.64 3.31
C ASP A 235 4.81 8.83 3.61
N ILE A 236 5.16 7.89 2.72
CA ILE A 236 6.29 6.98 2.87
C ILE A 236 7.47 7.39 1.98
N ILE A 237 7.20 7.63 0.69
CA ILE A 237 8.24 7.95 -0.29
C ILE A 237 8.46 9.46 -0.36
N GLU A 238 9.67 9.90 -0.05
CA GLU A 238 10.17 11.22 -0.39
C GLU A 238 10.85 11.13 -1.76
N HIS A 239 10.28 11.82 -2.76
CA HIS A 239 10.72 11.74 -4.16
C HIS A 239 12.22 11.98 -4.30
N GLU A 240 12.91 11.06 -4.98
CA GLU A 240 14.36 11.03 -5.24
C GLU A 240 15.26 11.00 -3.99
N LYS A 241 14.68 10.81 -2.79
CA LYS A 241 15.44 10.68 -1.54
C LYS A 241 15.28 9.31 -0.90
N THR A 242 14.06 8.78 -0.88
CA THR A 242 13.75 7.46 -0.30
C THR A 242 12.99 6.57 -1.28
N GLY A 243 12.95 6.94 -2.54
CA GLY A 243 12.28 6.25 -3.63
C GLY A 243 11.78 7.24 -4.69
N TYR A 244 11.01 6.77 -5.64
CA TYR A 244 10.50 7.60 -6.73
C TYR A 244 8.97 7.66 -6.71
N LEU A 245 8.41 8.87 -6.70
CA LEU A 245 6.98 9.14 -6.86
C LEU A 245 6.73 9.53 -8.32
N ALA A 246 6.12 8.62 -9.08
CA ALA A 246 5.66 8.89 -10.42
C ALA A 246 4.30 9.58 -10.39
N ARG A 247 4.03 10.47 -11.33
CA ARG A 247 2.71 11.10 -11.49
C ARG A 247 1.62 10.05 -11.65
N GLU A 248 0.46 10.29 -11.01
CA GLU A 248 -0.64 9.34 -11.00
C GLU A 248 -0.98 8.83 -12.40
N LYS A 249 -0.91 7.51 -12.60
CA LYS A 249 -1.22 6.79 -13.86
C LYS A 249 -0.36 7.18 -15.07
N ASP A 250 0.69 7.97 -14.90
CA ASP A 250 1.62 8.30 -15.99
C ASP A 250 2.61 7.15 -16.21
N ILE A 251 2.47 6.49 -17.35
CA ILE A 251 3.26 5.31 -17.71
C ILE A 251 4.71 5.66 -18.02
N GLU A 252 4.95 6.83 -18.65
CA GLU A 252 6.30 7.28 -18.96
C GLU A 252 7.05 7.64 -17.70
N ASP A 253 6.41 8.39 -16.81
CA ASP A 253 7.00 8.77 -15.53
C ASP A 253 7.25 7.55 -14.63
N LEU A 254 6.35 6.55 -14.64
CA LEU A 254 6.59 5.28 -13.94
C LEU A 254 7.81 4.53 -14.50
N LYS A 255 7.96 4.48 -15.84
CA LYS A 255 9.13 3.91 -16.51
C LYS A 255 10.41 4.66 -16.12
N ASP A 256 10.39 6.00 -16.18
CA ASP A 256 11.53 6.83 -15.86
C ASP A 256 11.92 6.67 -14.39
N GLY A 257 10.93 6.54 -13.49
CA GLY A 257 11.16 6.24 -12.09
C GLY A 257 11.81 4.87 -11.85
N ILE A 258 11.40 3.84 -12.60
CA ILE A 258 12.04 2.52 -12.52
C ILE A 258 13.50 2.60 -12.99
N LEU A 259 13.78 3.29 -14.09
CA LEU A 259 15.14 3.48 -14.60
C LEU A 259 16.01 4.29 -13.63
N TRP A 260 15.45 5.35 -13.04
CA TRP A 260 16.11 6.12 -12.00
C TRP A 260 16.47 5.22 -10.80
N ALA A 261 15.52 4.44 -10.29
CA ALA A 261 15.72 3.56 -9.16
C ALA A 261 16.79 2.47 -9.44
N LEU A 262 16.78 1.90 -10.65
CA LEU A 262 17.80 0.92 -11.08
C LEU A 262 19.20 1.55 -11.13
N SER A 263 19.32 2.80 -11.59
CA SER A 263 20.62 3.50 -11.66
C SER A 263 21.16 3.90 -10.28
N HIS A 264 20.30 3.99 -9.26
CA HIS A 264 20.65 4.36 -7.89
C HIS A 264 20.57 3.18 -6.89
N SER A 265 20.36 1.96 -7.37
CA SER A 265 20.15 0.78 -6.51
C SER A 265 21.34 0.44 -5.60
N GLU A 266 22.53 0.94 -5.91
CA GLU A 266 23.73 0.79 -5.07
C GLU A 266 24.12 2.09 -4.35
N ASP A 267 23.30 3.13 -4.40
CA ASP A 267 23.57 4.39 -3.69
C ASP A 267 23.33 4.23 -2.18
N GLU A 268 24.43 4.20 -1.43
CA GLU A 268 24.41 4.02 0.03
C GLU A 268 23.74 5.18 0.77
N ALA A 269 23.72 6.39 0.21
CA ALA A 269 23.05 7.53 0.82
C ALA A 269 21.52 7.37 0.74
N ILE A 270 21.00 6.93 -0.41
CA ILE A 270 19.57 6.64 -0.59
C ILE A 270 19.17 5.47 0.29
N LYS A 271 19.93 4.36 0.31
CA LYS A 271 19.65 3.20 1.18
C LYS A 271 19.57 3.63 2.65
N LYS A 272 20.54 4.40 3.12
CA LYS A 272 20.55 4.92 4.49
C LYS A 272 19.33 5.78 4.77
N ASN A 273 18.99 6.72 3.88
CA ASN A 273 17.82 7.59 4.04
C ASN A 273 16.53 6.78 4.17
N MET A 274 16.35 5.73 3.37
CA MET A 274 15.20 4.82 3.44
C MET A 274 15.13 4.11 4.80
N ILE A 275 16.20 3.47 5.22
CA ILE A 275 16.26 2.70 6.47
C ILE A 275 16.03 3.62 7.68
N ASP A 276 16.66 4.79 7.71
CA ASP A 276 16.49 5.79 8.77
C ASP A 276 15.05 6.32 8.80
N SER A 277 14.46 6.62 7.63
CA SER A 277 13.07 7.06 7.53
C SER A 277 12.10 6.02 8.11
N VAL A 278 12.24 4.75 7.72
CA VAL A 278 11.38 3.68 8.23
C VAL A 278 11.57 3.50 9.73
N SER A 279 12.79 3.46 10.23
CA SER A 279 13.10 3.28 11.64
C SER A 279 12.52 4.40 12.52
N ASN A 280 12.58 5.64 12.03
CA ASN A 280 12.14 6.82 12.77
C ASN A 280 10.63 7.08 12.67
N LYS A 281 9.94 6.57 11.63
CA LYS A 281 8.52 6.83 11.41
C LYS A 281 7.64 5.61 11.74
N PHE A 282 8.09 4.39 11.43
CA PHE A 282 7.24 3.20 11.36
C PHE A 282 7.67 2.04 12.27
N SER A 283 8.76 2.16 13.04
CA SER A 283 9.18 1.10 13.98
C SER A 283 8.15 0.87 15.09
N TYR A 284 8.11 -0.35 15.64
CA TYR A 284 7.24 -0.71 16.77
C TYR A 284 7.28 0.31 17.89
N LYS A 285 8.49 0.76 18.27
CA LYS A 285 8.66 1.73 19.37
C LYS A 285 7.91 3.02 19.08
N ILE A 286 8.18 3.63 17.92
CA ILE A 286 7.61 4.95 17.56
C ILE A 286 6.10 4.89 17.43
N VAL A 287 5.57 3.90 16.71
CA VAL A 287 4.12 3.79 16.47
C VAL A 287 3.38 3.40 17.76
N THR A 288 3.95 2.52 18.59
CA THR A 288 3.36 2.18 19.88
C THR A 288 3.29 3.40 20.82
N GLU A 289 4.35 4.22 20.85
CA GLU A 289 4.35 5.47 21.63
C GLU A 289 3.24 6.43 21.17
N GLN A 290 2.98 6.55 19.86
CA GLN A 290 1.88 7.37 19.32
C GLN A 290 0.52 6.85 19.81
N HIS A 291 0.27 5.54 19.75
CA HIS A 291 -0.94 4.93 20.28
C HIS A 291 -1.10 5.18 21.79
N MET A 292 -0.04 4.95 22.58
CA MET A 292 -0.08 5.13 24.03
C MET A 292 -0.36 6.57 24.43
N ARG A 293 0.23 7.56 23.74
CA ARG A 293 -0.06 8.97 23.99
C ARG A 293 -1.55 9.26 23.82
N LYS A 294 -2.16 8.80 22.73
CA LYS A 294 -3.59 9.03 22.50
C LYS A 294 -4.48 8.34 23.53
N TRP A 295 -4.19 7.09 23.86
CA TRP A 295 -4.98 6.36 24.86
C TRP A 295 -4.93 7.04 26.23
N ASN A 296 -3.78 7.62 26.60
CA ASN A 296 -3.64 8.37 27.84
C ASN A 296 -4.36 9.73 27.84
N MET A 297 -4.60 10.33 26.67
CA MET A 297 -5.36 11.59 26.55
C MET A 297 -6.88 11.40 26.68
N ILE A 298 -7.38 10.17 26.57
CA ILE A 298 -8.82 9.84 26.58
C ILE A 298 -9.25 9.25 27.94
N LYS A 299 -8.31 8.94 28.84
CA LYS A 299 -8.60 8.57 30.24
C LYS A 299 -8.99 9.78 31.05
#